data_ea0bc590c40fa48f5f0e80828965cb07
#
_entry.id   ea0bc590c40fa48f5f0e80828965cb07
#
_cell.length_a   1.000
_cell.length_b   1.000
_cell.length_c   1.000
_cell.angle_alpha   90.00
_cell.angle_beta   90.00
_cell.angle_gamma   90.00
#
_symmetry.space_group_name_H-M   'P 1'
#
loop_
_entity.id
_entity.type
_entity.pdbx_description
1 polymer ?
#
loop_
_entity_poly.entity_id
_entity_poly.type
_entity_poly.pdbx_seq_one_letter_code
_entity_poly.pdbx_strand_id
1 'polypeptide(L)'
;MQPRLQPSSRAWVHAIGAGALTLLLSAPFTLAQQPAGDDTGQQAFNNSCRTCHSVKEGDNRLGPNLNKIVGRKAGSLPDYNYSSSMKEAGFVWDQDKLTRFMVKPDEVVSGHKMQPYGGVSADEAAKVLAYLQATGGQ
;
A
#
# COMPACT_ATOMS: atom_id res chain seq x y z
N MET A 1 -25.95 -78.27 -4.12
CA MET A 1 -25.06 -79.15 -3.37
C MET A 1 -24.29 -78.33 -2.37
N GLN A 2 -24.73 -78.35 -1.13
CA GLN A 2 -23.92 -77.87 0.00
C GLN A 2 -22.94 -78.95 0.38
N PRO A 3 -21.88 -78.69 1.13
CA PRO A 3 -22.01 -78.44 2.56
C PRO A 3 -21.08 -77.32 3.10
N ARG A 4 -21.63 -76.64 4.03
CA ARG A 4 -21.22 -76.30 5.39
C ARG A 4 -19.91 -76.92 5.91
N LEU A 5 -19.13 -76.08 6.59
CA LEU A 5 -18.61 -76.34 7.93
C LEU A 5 -18.05 -75.04 8.59
N GLN A 6 -18.65 -74.64 9.69
CA GLN A 6 -18.08 -73.85 10.79
C GLN A 6 -17.30 -74.85 11.73
N PRO A 7 -16.78 -74.44 12.88
CA PRO A 7 -16.16 -73.21 13.36
C PRO A 7 -14.81 -73.44 14.06
N SER A 8 -14.08 -72.43 14.47
CA SER A 8 -13.36 -72.59 15.76
C SER A 8 -12.98 -71.24 16.35
N SER A 9 -13.62 -70.99 17.41
CA SER A 9 -13.30 -70.02 18.45
C SER A 9 -11.95 -70.33 19.11
N ARG A 10 -11.18 -69.29 19.44
CA ARG A 10 -10.30 -69.14 20.59
C ARG A 10 -9.75 -67.76 20.59
N ALA A 11 -10.20 -66.92 21.44
CA ALA A 11 -9.88 -66.74 22.85
C ALA A 11 -8.58 -65.94 23.08
N TRP A 12 -8.80 -64.74 23.62
CA TRP A 12 -7.98 -64.06 24.63
C TRP A 12 -6.55 -63.72 24.34
N VAL A 13 -6.26 -62.40 24.31
CA VAL A 13 -5.35 -61.79 25.31
C VAL A 13 -5.57 -60.29 25.39
N HIS A 14 -5.85 -59.80 26.56
CA HIS A 14 -5.82 -58.40 26.94
C HIS A 14 -4.37 -57.94 26.96
N ALA A 15 -4.05 -56.88 26.23
CA ALA A 15 -2.84 -56.12 26.48
C ALA A 15 -3.25 -54.69 26.74
N ILE A 16 -3.17 -54.31 27.98
CA ILE A 16 -3.20 -52.93 28.47
C ILE A 16 -1.91 -52.29 27.99
N GLY A 17 -1.99 -51.29 27.16
CA GLY A 17 -0.84 -50.56 26.64
C GLY A 17 -1.12 -49.09 26.56
N ALA A 18 -0.72 -48.41 27.62
CA ALA A 18 -0.25 -47.02 27.72
C ALA A 18 -0.82 -46.01 26.73
N GLY A 19 -1.65 -45.11 27.24
CA GLY A 19 -2.07 -43.90 26.55
C GLY A 19 -0.88 -43.01 26.22
N ALA A 20 -0.58 -42.90 24.95
CA ALA A 20 0.23 -41.80 24.45
C ALA A 20 -0.68 -40.59 24.27
N LEU A 21 -0.66 -39.72 25.28
CA LEU A 21 -1.27 -38.40 25.23
C LEU A 21 -0.44 -37.58 24.25
N THR A 22 -0.81 -37.60 22.98
CA THR A 22 -0.25 -36.67 21.98
C THR A 22 -0.75 -35.29 22.29
N LEU A 23 0.06 -34.48 22.98
CA LEU A 23 -0.09 -33.05 23.09
C LEU A 23 0.07 -32.46 21.68
N LEU A 24 -1.06 -32.18 21.03
CA LEU A 24 -1.10 -31.31 19.86
C LEU A 24 -0.69 -29.91 20.35
N LEU A 25 0.58 -29.56 20.16
CA LEU A 25 1.02 -28.17 20.26
C LEU A 25 0.31 -27.41 19.13
N SER A 26 -0.81 -26.81 19.45
CA SER A 26 -1.42 -25.78 18.60
C SER A 26 -0.51 -24.58 18.63
N ALA A 27 0.43 -24.50 17.67
CA ALA A 27 1.17 -23.28 17.43
C ALA A 27 0.15 -22.19 17.07
N PRO A 28 0.14 -21.03 17.77
CA PRO A 28 -0.68 -19.92 17.32
C PRO A 28 -0.17 -19.52 15.95
N PHE A 29 -1.03 -19.66 14.96
CA PHE A 29 -0.80 -19.05 13.65
C PHE A 29 -0.89 -17.54 13.88
N THR A 30 0.24 -16.91 14.14
CA THR A 30 0.34 -15.46 14.13
C THR A 30 0.18 -15.07 12.66
N LEU A 31 -1.04 -14.73 12.27
CA LEU A 31 -1.26 -13.96 11.05
C LEU A 31 -0.41 -12.71 11.23
N ALA A 32 0.74 -12.68 10.57
CA ALA A 32 1.45 -11.45 10.36
C ALA A 32 0.46 -10.53 9.65
N GLN A 33 -0.11 -9.58 10.39
CA GLN A 33 -0.84 -8.47 9.79
C GLN A 33 0.18 -7.78 8.91
N GLN A 34 0.09 -8.03 7.59
CA GLN A 34 0.65 -7.09 6.63
C GLN A 34 0.14 -5.71 7.07
N PRO A 35 1.02 -4.69 7.16
CA PRO A 35 0.53 -3.35 7.31
C PRO A 35 -0.45 -3.17 6.15
N ALA A 36 -1.73 -3.13 6.46
CA ALA A 36 -2.76 -2.69 5.53
C ALA A 36 -2.26 -1.34 5.04
N GLY A 37 -1.83 -1.27 3.79
CA GLY A 37 -1.50 -0.01 3.18
C GLY A 37 -2.69 0.87 3.50
N ASP A 38 -2.44 1.95 4.24
CA ASP A 38 -3.47 2.74 4.89
C ASP A 38 -4.55 3.09 3.87
N ASP A 39 -5.66 2.34 3.88
CA ASP A 39 -6.80 2.55 2.98
C ASP A 39 -7.25 4.01 3.02
N THR A 40 -6.99 4.70 4.14
CA THR A 40 -7.30 6.11 4.33
C THR A 40 -6.41 7.01 3.48
N GLY A 41 -5.12 6.69 3.30
CA GLY A 41 -4.19 7.43 2.44
C GLY A 41 -4.54 7.24 0.96
N GLN A 42 -4.83 6.01 0.55
CA GLN A 42 -5.30 5.74 -0.81
C GLN A 42 -6.65 6.43 -1.08
N GLN A 43 -7.57 6.42 -0.14
CA GLN A 43 -8.84 7.09 -0.27
C GLN A 43 -8.67 8.61 -0.38
N ALA A 44 -7.82 9.23 0.44
CA ALA A 44 -7.51 10.65 0.36
C ALA A 44 -6.90 11.01 -1.01
N PHE A 45 -5.93 10.23 -1.50
CA PHE A 45 -5.37 10.38 -2.84
C PHE A 45 -6.44 10.25 -3.94
N ASN A 46 -7.32 9.25 -3.83
CA ASN A 46 -8.37 9.04 -4.81
C ASN A 46 -9.38 10.19 -4.87
N ASN A 47 -9.69 10.78 -3.75
CA ASN A 47 -10.66 11.88 -3.65
C ASN A 47 -10.08 13.20 -4.19
N SER A 48 -8.82 13.49 -3.90
CA SER A 48 -8.26 14.84 -4.12
C SER A 48 -7.20 14.92 -5.21
N CYS A 49 -6.58 13.80 -5.60
CA CYS A 49 -5.42 13.81 -6.48
C CYS A 49 -5.59 13.00 -7.76
N ARG A 50 -6.32 11.86 -7.69
CA ARG A 50 -6.39 10.86 -8.76
C ARG A 50 -6.94 11.38 -10.09
N THR A 51 -7.80 12.37 -10.07
CA THR A 51 -8.36 12.96 -11.30
C THR A 51 -7.24 13.50 -12.19
N CYS A 52 -6.20 14.09 -11.59
CA CYS A 52 -5.12 14.74 -12.31
C CYS A 52 -3.81 13.94 -12.27
N HIS A 53 -3.60 13.08 -11.28
CA HIS A 53 -2.34 12.40 -11.05
C HIS A 53 -2.50 10.87 -11.00
N SER A 54 -1.40 10.16 -11.25
CA SER A 54 -1.26 8.72 -11.04
C SER A 54 -0.02 8.46 -10.18
N VAL A 55 0.01 7.34 -9.48
CA VAL A 55 1.22 6.85 -8.79
C VAL A 55 2.02 5.86 -9.66
N LYS A 56 1.50 5.52 -10.83
CA LYS A 56 2.16 4.62 -11.77
C LYS A 56 3.21 5.37 -12.57
N GLU A 57 4.40 4.78 -12.68
CA GLU A 57 5.49 5.33 -13.49
C GLU A 57 5.06 5.50 -14.96
N GLY A 58 5.41 6.64 -15.56
CA GLY A 58 5.09 6.98 -16.94
C GLY A 58 3.62 7.35 -17.21
N ASP A 59 2.69 7.14 -16.25
CA ASP A 59 1.28 7.51 -16.40
C ASP A 59 1.04 8.98 -16.05
N ASN A 60 1.44 9.87 -16.95
CA ASN A 60 1.12 11.31 -16.84
C ASN A 60 -0.31 11.54 -17.33
N ARG A 61 -1.05 12.36 -16.58
CA ARG A 61 -2.44 12.74 -16.88
C ARG A 61 -2.51 14.27 -17.06
N LEU A 62 -3.53 14.91 -16.49
CA LEU A 62 -3.58 16.38 -16.42
C LEU A 62 -2.39 16.93 -15.61
N GLY A 63 -1.96 16.20 -14.58
CA GLY A 63 -0.74 16.41 -13.82
C GLY A 63 0.31 15.33 -14.09
N PRO A 64 1.56 15.56 -13.65
CA PRO A 64 2.62 14.56 -13.76
C PRO A 64 2.33 13.35 -12.87
N ASN A 65 2.89 12.17 -13.21
CA ASN A 65 2.83 11.03 -12.30
C ASN A 65 3.61 11.33 -11.01
N LEU A 66 3.12 10.81 -9.89
CA LEU A 66 3.70 11.00 -8.57
C LEU A 66 4.51 9.77 -8.10
N ASN A 67 4.84 8.85 -9.01
CA ASN A 67 5.72 7.73 -8.71
C ASN A 67 7.06 8.27 -8.18
N LYS A 68 7.52 7.77 -7.03
CA LYS A 68 8.79 8.22 -6.41
C LYS A 68 8.95 9.75 -6.34
N ILE A 69 7.88 10.47 -6.02
CA ILE A 69 7.90 11.92 -5.96
C ILE A 69 8.81 12.45 -4.85
N VAL A 70 8.89 11.77 -3.70
CA VAL A 70 9.84 12.11 -2.64
C VAL A 70 11.26 11.86 -3.14
N GLY A 71 12.12 12.86 -3.04
CA GLY A 71 13.49 12.82 -3.58
C GLY A 71 13.60 13.22 -5.06
N ARG A 72 12.49 13.47 -5.76
CA ARG A 72 12.51 13.91 -7.15
C ARG A 72 12.70 15.42 -7.26
N LYS A 73 13.54 15.87 -8.19
CA LYS A 73 13.70 17.30 -8.48
C LYS A 73 12.39 17.88 -9.05
N ALA A 74 12.02 19.06 -8.59
CA ALA A 74 10.85 19.77 -9.11
C ALA A 74 10.98 20.00 -10.63
N GLY A 75 9.88 19.83 -11.37
CA GLY A 75 9.85 20.05 -12.80
C GLY A 75 10.71 19.13 -13.66
N SER A 76 11.17 17.96 -13.15
CA SER A 76 12.21 17.16 -13.81
C SER A 76 11.72 16.02 -14.71
N LEU A 77 10.42 15.68 -14.75
CA LEU A 77 9.96 14.63 -15.68
C LEU A 77 10.07 15.12 -17.13
N PRO A 78 10.79 14.41 -18.01
CA PRO A 78 11.02 14.85 -19.38
C PRO A 78 9.73 14.89 -20.21
N ASP A 79 8.82 13.97 -19.94
CA ASP A 79 7.60 13.77 -20.72
C ASP A 79 6.39 14.55 -20.18
N TYR A 80 6.63 15.55 -19.32
CA TYR A 80 5.56 16.40 -18.79
C TYR A 80 5.85 17.90 -18.98
N ASN A 81 4.86 18.62 -19.47
CA ASN A 81 5.00 20.06 -19.72
C ASN A 81 4.69 20.90 -18.48
N TYR A 82 5.67 21.06 -17.59
CA TYR A 82 5.57 21.91 -16.40
C TYR A 82 5.46 23.41 -16.75
N SER A 83 5.00 24.21 -15.77
CA SER A 83 5.17 25.67 -15.82
C SER A 83 6.65 26.06 -15.74
N SER A 84 7.00 27.27 -16.21
CA SER A 84 8.35 27.82 -16.03
C SER A 84 8.73 27.88 -14.56
N SER A 85 7.82 28.37 -13.70
CA SER A 85 8.03 28.42 -12.25
C SER A 85 8.38 27.05 -11.64
N MET A 86 7.73 25.97 -12.08
CA MET A 86 8.03 24.63 -11.57
C MET A 86 9.38 24.12 -12.09
N LYS A 87 9.74 24.40 -13.34
CA LYS A 87 11.04 24.03 -13.92
C LYS A 87 12.21 24.76 -13.24
N GLU A 88 11.96 26.01 -12.87
CA GLU A 88 12.94 26.91 -12.27
C GLU A 88 12.96 26.87 -10.74
N ALA A 89 12.08 26.07 -10.12
CA ALA A 89 11.94 25.99 -8.65
C ALA A 89 13.21 25.56 -7.91
N GLY A 90 14.10 24.80 -8.59
CA GLY A 90 15.47 24.55 -8.13
C GLY A 90 15.63 23.63 -6.92
N PHE A 91 14.55 23.05 -6.39
CA PHE A 91 14.57 22.18 -5.22
C PHE A 91 14.22 20.72 -5.54
N VAL A 92 14.47 19.86 -4.56
CA VAL A 92 14.03 18.47 -4.54
C VAL A 92 12.79 18.36 -3.64
N TRP A 93 11.80 17.60 -4.06
CA TRP A 93 10.62 17.33 -3.27
C TRP A 93 10.98 16.49 -2.03
N ASP A 94 10.89 17.08 -0.86
CA ASP A 94 10.90 16.42 0.43
C ASP A 94 9.48 16.34 1.00
N GLN A 95 9.34 15.68 2.14
CA GLN A 95 8.04 15.50 2.79
C GLN A 95 7.38 16.82 3.19
N ASP A 96 8.18 17.74 3.74
CA ASP A 96 7.69 19.06 4.18
C ASP A 96 7.19 19.89 2.99
N LYS A 97 7.98 19.99 1.92
CA LYS A 97 7.58 20.72 0.72
C LYS A 97 6.36 20.13 0.04
N LEU A 98 6.28 18.80 -0.02
CA LEU A 98 5.10 18.13 -0.58
C LEU A 98 3.85 18.42 0.24
N THR A 99 3.93 18.30 1.57
CA THR A 99 2.82 18.61 2.47
C THR A 99 2.37 20.07 2.29
N ARG A 100 3.32 21.00 2.33
CA ARG A 100 3.01 22.43 2.13
C ARG A 100 2.43 22.71 0.75
N PHE A 101 2.96 22.09 -0.30
CA PHE A 101 2.45 22.26 -1.66
C PHE A 101 1.02 21.69 -1.82
N MET A 102 0.70 20.59 -1.15
CA MET A 102 -0.67 20.04 -1.14
C MET A 102 -1.65 20.95 -0.37
N VAL A 103 -1.20 21.62 0.67
CA VAL A 103 -2.06 22.52 1.47
C VAL A 103 -2.21 23.90 0.82
N LYS A 104 -1.10 24.47 0.37
CA LYS A 104 -1.02 25.83 -0.18
C LYS A 104 -0.01 25.90 -1.33
N PRO A 105 -0.39 25.44 -2.51
CA PRO A 105 0.55 25.28 -3.62
C PRO A 105 1.23 26.60 -4.05
N ASP A 106 0.51 27.71 -4.07
CA ASP A 106 1.05 29.02 -4.48
C ASP A 106 2.11 29.56 -3.52
N GLU A 107 2.10 29.17 -2.24
CA GLU A 107 3.12 29.55 -1.28
C GLU A 107 4.46 28.81 -1.51
N VAL A 108 4.43 27.67 -2.21
CA VAL A 108 5.63 26.87 -2.50
C VAL A 108 6.13 27.12 -3.92
N VAL A 109 5.23 27.15 -4.91
CA VAL A 109 5.55 27.45 -6.32
C VAL A 109 4.44 28.32 -6.89
N SER A 110 4.61 29.62 -6.82
CA SER A 110 3.68 30.56 -7.47
C SER A 110 3.72 30.39 -9.00
N GLY A 111 2.56 30.41 -9.63
CA GLY A 111 2.44 30.17 -11.08
C GLY A 111 2.58 28.71 -11.49
N HIS A 112 2.30 27.77 -10.59
CA HIS A 112 2.12 26.37 -10.95
C HIS A 112 0.89 26.18 -11.86
N LYS A 113 0.82 25.04 -12.59
CA LYS A 113 -0.32 24.72 -13.49
C LYS A 113 -1.40 23.87 -12.83
N MET A 114 -1.31 23.58 -11.54
CA MET A 114 -2.26 22.75 -10.83
C MET A 114 -3.53 23.56 -10.50
N GLN A 115 -4.34 23.84 -11.51
CA GLN A 115 -5.56 24.63 -11.43
C GLN A 115 -6.74 23.89 -12.07
N PRO A 116 -7.97 24.01 -11.55
CA PRO A 116 -8.33 24.63 -10.27
C PRO A 116 -8.04 23.69 -9.09
N TYR A 117 -7.19 24.10 -8.17
CA TYR A 117 -6.87 23.33 -6.97
C TYR A 117 -6.71 24.28 -5.78
N GLY A 118 -7.61 24.17 -4.82
CA GLY A 118 -7.66 25.04 -3.64
C GLY A 118 -6.83 24.57 -2.45
N GLY A 119 -6.11 23.44 -2.60
CA GLY A 119 -5.42 22.79 -1.49
C GLY A 119 -6.32 21.79 -0.73
N VAL A 120 -5.70 21.02 0.13
CA VAL A 120 -6.35 20.09 1.08
C VAL A 120 -5.97 20.47 2.51
N SER A 121 -6.66 19.89 3.49
CA SER A 121 -6.29 20.06 4.89
C SER A 121 -4.92 19.43 5.20
N ALA A 122 -4.27 19.89 6.27
CA ALA A 122 -3.00 19.30 6.70
C ALA A 122 -3.10 17.80 7.02
N ASP A 123 -4.21 17.38 7.63
CA ASP A 123 -4.47 15.96 7.93
C ASP A 123 -4.62 15.11 6.66
N GLU A 124 -5.30 15.65 5.66
CA GLU A 124 -5.47 14.96 4.38
C GLU A 124 -4.13 14.90 3.62
N ALA A 125 -3.36 15.99 3.63
CA ALA A 125 -2.03 16.03 3.04
C ALA A 125 -1.09 14.99 3.67
N ALA A 126 -1.14 14.81 5.00
CA ALA A 126 -0.36 13.80 5.69
C ALA A 126 -0.73 12.36 5.24
N LYS A 127 -2.03 12.07 5.10
CA LYS A 127 -2.52 10.78 4.59
C LYS A 127 -2.07 10.53 3.16
N VAL A 128 -2.22 11.51 2.28
CA VAL A 128 -1.74 11.43 0.89
C VAL A 128 -0.23 11.21 0.84
N LEU A 129 0.53 11.93 1.65
CA LEU A 129 1.99 11.76 1.71
C LEU A 129 2.38 10.34 2.12
N ALA A 130 1.75 9.78 3.15
CA ALA A 130 2.00 8.40 3.59
C ALA A 130 1.72 7.39 2.44
N TYR A 131 0.63 7.58 1.72
CA TYR A 131 0.29 6.75 0.55
C TYR A 131 1.34 6.87 -0.57
N LEU A 132 1.76 8.10 -0.90
CA LEU A 132 2.79 8.33 -1.93
C LEU A 132 4.14 7.70 -1.57
N GLN A 133 4.50 7.68 -0.30
CA GLN A 133 5.70 7.01 0.19
C GLN A 133 5.60 5.49 0.08
N ALA A 134 4.47 4.92 0.46
CA ALA A 134 4.22 3.49 0.40
C ALA A 134 4.19 2.96 -1.06
N THR A 135 3.63 3.74 -1.99
CA THR A 135 3.50 3.34 -3.40
C THR A 135 4.72 3.68 -4.26
N GLY A 136 5.51 4.68 -3.87
CA GLY A 136 6.73 5.08 -4.58
C GLY A 136 7.96 4.21 -4.28
N GLY A 137 7.87 3.32 -3.31
CA GLY A 137 8.97 2.41 -2.92
C GLY A 137 8.91 1.01 -3.54
N GLN A 138 7.91 0.73 -4.38
CA GLN A 138 7.73 -0.58 -5.03
C GLN A 138 8.23 -0.56 -6.47
#